data_29155ea3f6e1eb2a824d2279de995730
#
_entry.id   29155ea3f6e1eb2a824d2279de995730
#
_cell.length_a   1.000
_cell.length_b   1.000
_cell.length_c   1.000
_cell.angle_alpha   90.00
_cell.angle_beta   90.00
_cell.angle_gamma   90.00
#
_symmetry.space_group_name_H-M   'P 1'
#
loop_
_entity.id
_entity.type
_entity.pdbx_description
1 polymer ?
#
loop_
_entity_poly.entity_id
_entity_poly.type
_entity_poly.pdbx_seq_one_letter_code
_entity_poly.pdbx_strand_id
1 'polypeptide(L)'
;AQQLSMVGNDLRYAGRFPVSLEGSETVSDASGHVALNLPAADKPSRYLLTVSASDGAAYRVTTTKEILIERGLAHYSLSTAAQYSNSGESVVFRYAALESSKQVPVTYEWLRLEDRTSHSGELPSGGKSFTVNFAKPGNYNLTLRDKDGLILAGLSHAVSGKGSTAHTGTVDIVADKTLYQPGETAKMLITFPEPIDEALLTLERDRVEQQSLLSHPANWLTLQRLNDTQYEARVPVSNSFAPNITFSVLYTRNGQYSFQNAGIKVAVPQLDIRVKTDKTHYQPGELVNVELTSSLKGKPVSAQLTVGVVDEMIYALQPEIAPNIGKFFYPLGRNNVRTSSSLSFISYDQALSSEPVAPGATNRSERRVKMLERPRREDVDTAAW
;
A
#
# COMPACT_ATOMS: atom_id res chain seq x y z
N ALA A 1 10.49 -3.05 20.55
CA ALA A 1 9.82 -1.76 20.43
C ALA A 1 9.58 -1.47 18.95
N GLN A 2 8.45 -0.86 18.64
CA GLN A 2 8.11 -0.41 17.27
C GLN A 2 7.95 1.10 17.31
N GLN A 3 8.58 1.78 16.37
CA GLN A 3 8.40 3.21 16.18
C GLN A 3 7.49 3.44 14.99
N LEU A 4 6.46 4.26 15.15
CA LEU A 4 5.64 4.73 14.04
C LEU A 4 6.47 5.69 13.17
N SER A 5 6.48 5.43 11.88
CA SER A 5 7.10 6.31 10.89
C SER A 5 6.23 6.41 9.65
N MET A 6 6.35 7.52 8.95
CA MET A 6 5.72 7.69 7.63
C MET A 6 6.55 6.94 6.59
N VAL A 7 5.90 6.07 5.84
CA VAL A 7 6.48 5.38 4.68
C VAL A 7 5.57 5.68 3.49
N GLY A 8 5.98 6.63 2.65
CA GLY A 8 5.09 7.19 1.64
C GLY A 8 3.92 7.92 2.31
N ASN A 9 2.68 7.58 1.90
CA ASN A 9 1.45 8.15 2.46
C ASN A 9 0.87 7.32 3.62
N ASP A 10 1.55 6.25 4.02
CA ASP A 10 1.07 5.35 5.06
C ASP A 10 1.88 5.52 6.36
N LEU A 11 1.18 5.51 7.48
CA LEU A 11 1.79 5.33 8.78
C LEU A 11 2.10 3.84 8.98
N ARG A 12 3.36 3.51 9.17
CA ARG A 12 3.81 2.13 9.40
C ARG A 12 4.69 2.05 10.63
N TYR A 13 4.61 0.92 11.30
CA TYR A 13 5.56 0.61 12.36
C TYR A 13 6.90 0.22 11.74
N ALA A 14 7.93 1.01 11.98
CA ALA A 14 9.29 0.74 11.56
C ALA A 14 10.10 0.15 12.70
N GLY A 15 10.76 -0.97 12.44
CA GLY A 15 11.64 -1.66 13.36
C GLY A 15 10.89 -2.57 14.36
N ARG A 16 11.40 -3.77 14.51
CA ARG A 16 11.02 -4.72 15.55
C ARG A 16 12.25 -5.06 16.35
N PHE A 17 12.24 -4.70 17.61
CA PHE A 17 13.30 -5.07 18.54
C PHE A 17 12.72 -6.10 19.53
N PRO A 18 12.91 -7.41 19.31
CA PRO A 18 12.45 -8.42 20.26
C PRO A 18 13.21 -8.25 21.58
N VAL A 19 12.46 -8.17 22.66
CA VAL A 19 12.99 -8.21 24.01
C VAL A 19 12.42 -9.46 24.65
N SER A 20 13.28 -10.38 25.07
CA SER A 20 12.84 -11.53 25.82
C SER A 20 12.40 -11.10 27.22
N LEU A 21 11.21 -11.48 27.60
CA LEU A 21 10.73 -11.40 28.98
C LEU A 21 10.94 -12.75 29.65
N GLU A 22 11.10 -12.74 30.97
CA GLU A 22 11.25 -13.97 31.73
C GLU A 22 9.98 -14.83 31.68
N GLY A 23 10.15 -16.13 31.47
CA GLY A 23 9.08 -17.10 31.59
C GLY A 23 8.80 -17.45 33.03
N SER A 24 7.56 -17.78 33.34
CA SER A 24 7.16 -18.32 34.65
C SER A 24 6.42 -19.64 34.46
N GLU A 25 6.59 -20.52 35.41
CA GLU A 25 5.82 -21.77 35.51
C GLU A 25 4.74 -21.64 36.57
N THR A 26 3.58 -22.14 36.27
CA THR A 26 2.44 -22.13 37.18
C THR A 26 1.57 -23.36 36.93
N VAL A 27 0.73 -23.68 37.88
CA VAL A 27 -0.22 -24.81 37.80
C VAL A 27 -1.61 -24.26 37.63
N SER A 28 -2.40 -24.86 36.73
CA SER A 28 -3.81 -24.52 36.59
C SER A 28 -4.61 -24.88 37.84
N ASP A 29 -5.66 -24.12 38.11
CA ASP A 29 -6.63 -24.47 39.13
C ASP A 29 -7.43 -25.74 38.75
N ALA A 30 -8.32 -26.18 39.64
CA ALA A 30 -9.15 -27.36 39.43
C ALA A 30 -10.11 -27.26 38.24
N SER A 31 -10.35 -26.05 37.71
CA SER A 31 -11.14 -25.80 36.54
C SER A 31 -10.29 -25.61 35.25
N GLY A 32 -8.98 -25.79 35.37
CA GLY A 32 -8.05 -25.64 34.24
C GLY A 32 -7.66 -24.21 33.90
N HIS A 33 -7.98 -23.22 34.75
CA HIS A 33 -7.64 -21.83 34.50
C HIS A 33 -6.29 -21.42 35.09
N VAL A 34 -5.60 -20.55 34.37
CA VAL A 34 -4.36 -19.90 34.82
C VAL A 34 -4.53 -18.40 34.60
N ALA A 35 -4.30 -17.61 35.62
CA ALA A 35 -4.24 -16.15 35.51
C ALA A 35 -2.77 -15.70 35.46
N LEU A 36 -2.42 -14.97 34.41
CA LEU A 36 -1.10 -14.40 34.22
C LEU A 36 -1.18 -12.87 34.18
N ASN A 37 -0.32 -12.23 34.95
CA ASN A 37 -0.14 -10.78 34.86
C ASN A 37 1.06 -10.48 33.99
N LEU A 38 0.84 -9.84 32.84
CA LEU A 38 1.92 -9.38 32.00
C LEU A 38 2.48 -8.05 32.53
N PRO A 39 3.79 -7.81 32.42
CA PRO A 39 4.35 -6.54 32.82
C PRO A 39 3.73 -5.39 32.02
N ALA A 40 3.51 -4.25 32.68
CA ALA A 40 3.03 -3.06 32.01
C ALA A 40 4.05 -2.59 30.97
N ALA A 41 3.58 -2.26 29.79
CA ALA A 41 4.45 -1.69 28.75
C ALA A 41 4.38 -0.15 28.80
N ASP A 42 5.54 0.48 28.86
CA ASP A 42 5.67 1.96 28.83
C ASP A 42 5.37 2.54 27.45
N LYS A 43 5.48 1.70 26.42
CA LYS A 43 5.32 2.07 25.00
C LYS A 43 4.40 1.08 24.30
N PRO A 44 3.73 1.49 23.20
CA PRO A 44 3.01 0.55 22.36
C PRO A 44 3.89 -0.65 22.01
N SER A 45 3.42 -1.82 22.35
CA SER A 45 4.22 -3.05 22.30
C SER A 45 3.37 -4.21 21.81
N ARG A 46 4.03 -5.19 21.19
CA ARG A 46 3.43 -6.43 20.79
C ARG A 46 4.05 -7.55 21.64
N TYR A 47 3.25 -8.18 22.45
CA TYR A 47 3.68 -9.37 23.18
C TYR A 47 3.36 -10.62 22.36
N LEU A 48 4.32 -11.50 22.25
CA LEU A 48 4.11 -12.86 21.77
C LEU A 48 4.12 -13.76 23.00
N LEU A 49 2.93 -14.17 23.43
CA LEU A 49 2.76 -15.08 24.55
C LEU A 49 2.81 -16.52 24.03
N THR A 50 3.82 -17.26 24.45
CA THR A 50 3.91 -18.72 24.20
C THR A 50 3.59 -19.46 25.49
N VAL A 51 2.54 -20.26 25.47
CA VAL A 51 2.12 -21.07 26.59
C VAL A 51 2.34 -22.53 26.24
N SER A 52 3.06 -23.24 27.11
CA SER A 52 3.23 -24.67 27.01
C SER A 52 2.60 -25.32 28.25
N ALA A 53 1.73 -26.28 28.06
CA ALA A 53 1.12 -27.07 29.13
C ALA A 53 1.48 -28.53 28.97
N SER A 54 1.70 -29.20 30.10
CA SER A 54 1.86 -30.65 30.17
C SER A 54 1.05 -31.21 31.30
N ASP A 55 0.57 -32.42 31.17
CA ASP A 55 -0.22 -33.15 32.16
C ASP A 55 0.61 -33.99 33.12
N GLY A 56 1.92 -33.80 33.13
CA GLY A 56 2.86 -34.63 33.89
C GLY A 56 3.19 -35.97 33.22
N ALA A 57 2.51 -36.32 32.12
CA ALA A 57 2.83 -37.45 31.25
C ALA A 57 3.63 -36.95 30.02
N ALA A 58 3.76 -37.74 28.99
CA ALA A 58 4.55 -37.41 27.80
C ALA A 58 3.92 -36.34 26.87
N TYR A 59 2.73 -35.91 27.16
CA TYR A 59 1.99 -34.96 26.30
C TYR A 59 2.27 -33.50 26.67
N ARG A 60 2.76 -32.76 25.69
CA ARG A 60 3.00 -31.33 25.80
C ARG A 60 2.25 -30.59 24.67
N VAL A 61 1.44 -29.62 25.03
CA VAL A 61 0.76 -28.74 24.08
C VAL A 61 1.35 -27.36 24.20
N THR A 62 1.66 -26.75 23.07
CA THR A 62 2.16 -25.38 23.00
C THR A 62 1.26 -24.54 22.12
N THR A 63 0.83 -23.41 22.61
CA THR A 63 0.08 -22.42 21.85
C THR A 63 0.74 -21.06 21.94
N THR A 64 0.55 -20.25 20.92
CA THR A 64 1.11 -18.91 20.86
C THR A 64 0.02 -17.91 20.58
N LYS A 65 -0.06 -16.85 21.38
CA LYS A 65 -1.01 -15.76 21.18
C LYS A 65 -0.29 -14.43 21.10
N GLU A 66 -0.68 -13.65 20.13
CA GLU A 66 -0.21 -12.30 19.98
C GLU A 66 -1.15 -11.33 20.75
N ILE A 67 -0.56 -10.48 21.60
CA ILE A 67 -1.28 -9.47 22.38
C ILE A 67 -0.69 -8.12 22.01
N LEU A 68 -1.53 -7.26 21.44
CA LEU A 68 -1.18 -5.88 21.17
C LEU A 68 -1.45 -5.05 22.42
N ILE A 69 -0.41 -4.43 22.96
CA ILE A 69 -0.55 -3.39 23.97
C ILE A 69 -0.44 -2.06 23.26
N GLU A 70 -1.59 -1.51 22.98
CA GLU A 70 -1.71 -0.16 22.47
C GLU A 70 -2.13 0.74 23.63
N ARG A 71 -1.40 1.83 23.83
CA ARG A 71 -1.91 2.93 24.64
C ARG A 71 -3.14 3.41 23.91
N GLY A 72 -4.32 2.91 24.19
CA GLY A 72 -5.59 3.37 23.63
C GLY A 72 -5.41 4.34 22.45
N LEU A 73 -4.61 3.94 21.44
CA LEU A 73 -4.25 4.76 20.32
C LEU A 73 -5.53 5.08 19.60
N ALA A 74 -5.88 6.35 19.60
CA ALA A 74 -6.93 6.79 18.73
C ALA A 74 -6.41 6.57 17.31
N HIS A 75 -6.98 5.62 16.60
CA HIS A 75 -6.70 5.43 15.18
C HIS A 75 -7.63 6.36 14.41
N TYR A 76 -7.03 7.21 13.60
CA TYR A 76 -7.75 8.12 12.74
C TYR A 76 -7.50 7.79 11.28
N SER A 77 -8.51 7.97 10.44
CA SER A 77 -8.36 8.09 9.01
C SER A 77 -8.20 9.56 8.64
N LEU A 78 -7.35 9.83 7.66
CA LEU A 78 -7.19 11.14 7.05
C LEU A 78 -7.23 10.97 5.54
N SER A 79 -8.08 11.73 4.86
CA SER A 79 -8.28 11.62 3.42
C SER A 79 -8.62 12.96 2.79
N THR A 80 -8.40 13.06 1.49
CA THR A 80 -8.81 14.17 0.65
C THR A 80 -9.38 13.64 -0.66
N ALA A 81 -10.17 14.46 -1.34
CA ALA A 81 -10.77 14.08 -2.62
C ALA A 81 -9.74 13.99 -3.76
N ALA A 82 -8.67 14.80 -3.68
CA ALA A 82 -7.59 14.81 -4.66
C ALA A 82 -6.22 14.82 -3.95
N GLN A 83 -5.24 14.12 -4.53
CA GLN A 83 -3.89 14.02 -4.01
C GLN A 83 -3.03 15.27 -4.35
N TYR A 84 -3.52 16.10 -5.24
CA TYR A 84 -2.90 17.39 -5.56
C TYR A 84 -3.96 18.48 -5.80
N SER A 85 -3.54 19.73 -5.69
CA SER A 85 -4.33 20.94 -5.96
C SER A 85 -3.47 22.02 -6.61
N ASN A 86 -4.08 23.13 -7.05
CA ASN A 86 -3.35 24.31 -7.45
C ASN A 86 -3.05 25.22 -6.24
N SER A 87 -1.96 25.98 -6.34
CA SER A 87 -1.62 26.99 -5.34
C SER A 87 -2.76 27.99 -5.17
N GLY A 88 -3.11 28.27 -3.92
CA GLY A 88 -4.22 29.15 -3.56
C GLY A 88 -5.60 28.48 -3.54
N GLU A 89 -5.73 27.25 -3.98
CA GLU A 89 -6.98 26.50 -3.84
C GLU A 89 -7.20 26.02 -2.40
N SER A 90 -8.47 25.99 -2.00
CA SER A 90 -8.89 25.45 -0.72
C SER A 90 -9.09 23.93 -0.82
N VAL A 91 -8.33 23.18 -0.06
CA VAL A 91 -8.40 21.71 -0.03
C VAL A 91 -9.13 21.26 1.23
N VAL A 92 -10.15 20.43 1.04
CA VAL A 92 -10.93 19.84 2.14
C VAL A 92 -10.32 18.50 2.51
N PHE A 93 -9.88 18.38 3.76
CA PHE A 93 -9.44 17.14 4.37
C PHE A 93 -10.53 16.59 5.27
N ARG A 94 -10.78 15.29 5.18
CA ARG A 94 -11.72 14.58 6.03
C ARG A 94 -10.96 13.71 7.01
N TYR A 95 -11.40 13.70 8.25
CA TYR A 95 -10.83 12.86 9.28
C TYR A 95 -11.93 12.21 10.11
N ALA A 96 -11.67 10.99 10.57
CA ALA A 96 -12.59 10.25 11.43
C ALA A 96 -11.80 9.30 12.34
N ALA A 97 -12.26 9.15 13.57
CA ALA A 97 -11.79 8.06 14.41
C ALA A 97 -12.27 6.74 13.80
N LEU A 98 -11.37 5.76 13.70
CA LEU A 98 -11.74 4.42 13.25
C LEU A 98 -12.58 3.72 14.33
N GLU A 99 -13.40 2.77 13.89
CA GLU A 99 -14.26 1.96 14.78
C GLU A 99 -13.44 1.37 15.93
N SER A 100 -13.95 1.46 17.14
CA SER A 100 -13.29 1.10 18.41
C SER A 100 -12.30 2.11 19.01
N SER A 101 -11.94 3.18 18.34
CA SER A 101 -11.03 4.18 18.87
C SER A 101 -11.77 5.27 19.65
N LYS A 102 -11.21 5.69 20.80
CA LYS A 102 -11.71 6.86 21.51
C LYS A 102 -11.51 8.12 20.67
N GLN A 103 -12.55 8.93 20.57
CA GLN A 103 -12.42 10.25 19.99
C GLN A 103 -11.59 11.13 20.94
N VAL A 104 -10.49 11.65 20.46
CA VAL A 104 -9.62 12.56 21.21
C VAL A 104 -9.48 13.88 20.45
N PRO A 105 -9.20 14.99 21.12
CA PRO A 105 -8.79 16.22 20.45
C PRO A 105 -7.56 15.96 19.60
N VAL A 106 -7.59 16.45 18.37
CA VAL A 106 -6.48 16.27 17.42
C VAL A 106 -5.97 17.63 16.95
N THR A 107 -4.69 17.69 16.70
CA THR A 107 -4.02 18.82 16.06
C THR A 107 -3.64 18.40 14.65
N TYR A 108 -3.91 19.20 13.66
CA TYR A 108 -3.30 19.00 12.34
C TYR A 108 -2.02 19.82 12.24
N GLU A 109 -1.05 19.27 11.54
CA GLU A 109 0.18 19.96 11.16
C GLU A 109 0.44 19.68 9.69
N TRP A 110 0.70 20.72 8.90
CA TRP A 110 1.28 20.52 7.58
C TRP A 110 2.71 21.08 7.53
N LEU A 111 3.55 20.35 6.84
CA LEU A 111 4.96 20.66 6.61
C LEU A 111 5.21 20.70 5.11
N ARG A 112 5.64 21.84 4.58
CA ARG A 112 6.14 21.97 3.22
C ARG A 112 7.58 21.44 3.15
N LEU A 113 7.86 20.53 2.22
CA LEU A 113 9.14 19.81 2.20
C LEU A 113 10.28 20.66 1.66
N GLU A 114 10.03 21.63 0.79
CA GLU A 114 11.03 22.44 0.11
C GLU A 114 11.73 23.43 1.04
N ASP A 115 10.99 24.12 1.89
CA ASP A 115 11.53 25.16 2.78
C ASP A 115 11.31 24.86 4.27
N ARG A 116 10.78 23.68 4.60
CA ARG A 116 10.47 23.24 5.97
C ARG A 116 9.51 24.16 6.73
N THR A 117 8.77 25.02 6.01
CA THR A 117 7.71 25.78 6.66
C THR A 117 6.59 24.86 7.11
N SER A 118 6.08 25.09 8.31
CA SER A 118 4.96 24.34 8.89
C SER A 118 3.90 25.26 9.45
N HIS A 119 2.71 24.71 9.61
CA HIS A 119 1.59 25.35 10.28
C HIS A 119 0.76 24.28 10.97
N SER A 120 0.23 24.60 12.15
CA SER A 120 -0.62 23.70 12.92
C SER A 120 -1.90 24.40 13.35
N GLY A 121 -2.92 23.60 13.57
CA GLY A 121 -4.20 24.06 14.09
C GLY A 121 -4.93 22.96 14.85
N GLU A 122 -5.75 23.36 15.81
CA GLU A 122 -6.55 22.42 16.60
C GLU A 122 -7.82 22.02 15.86
N LEU A 123 -8.22 20.79 16.01
CA LEU A 123 -9.44 20.22 15.45
C LEU A 123 -10.30 19.63 16.56
N PRO A 124 -11.62 19.80 16.50
CA PRO A 124 -12.52 19.21 17.47
C PRO A 124 -12.51 17.68 17.38
N SER A 125 -12.63 16.99 18.51
CA SER A 125 -12.64 15.53 18.58
C SER A 125 -13.75 14.88 17.74
N GLY A 126 -14.90 15.52 17.64
CA GLY A 126 -16.06 15.05 16.86
C GLY A 126 -16.15 15.63 15.45
N GLY A 127 -15.13 16.35 14.97
CA GLY A 127 -15.11 16.95 13.64
C GLY A 127 -15.01 15.91 12.52
N LYS A 128 -15.45 16.28 11.32
CA LYS A 128 -15.41 15.40 10.14
C LYS A 128 -14.49 15.91 9.04
N SER A 129 -14.26 17.21 9.01
CA SER A 129 -13.42 17.83 7.96
C SER A 129 -12.87 19.18 8.42
N PHE A 130 -11.78 19.58 7.78
CA PHE A 130 -11.18 20.90 7.87
C PHE A 130 -10.65 21.31 6.50
N THR A 131 -10.40 22.60 6.32
CA THR A 131 -9.95 23.14 5.04
C THR A 131 -8.58 23.78 5.23
N VAL A 132 -7.67 23.53 4.29
CA VAL A 132 -6.36 24.15 4.23
C VAL A 132 -6.22 24.86 2.89
N ASN A 133 -5.69 26.08 2.91
CA ASN A 133 -5.29 26.79 1.72
C ASN A 133 -3.77 26.82 1.64
N PHE A 134 -3.21 26.24 0.59
CA PHE A 134 -1.78 26.19 0.37
C PHE A 134 -1.38 27.35 -0.56
N ALA A 135 -0.84 28.41 0.02
CA ALA A 135 -0.47 29.60 -0.73
C ALA A 135 0.74 29.40 -1.66
N LYS A 136 1.66 28.49 -1.30
CA LYS A 136 2.87 28.21 -2.08
C LYS A 136 2.78 26.85 -2.75
N PRO A 137 3.28 26.69 -3.98
CA PRO A 137 3.41 25.37 -4.61
C PRO A 137 4.48 24.53 -3.92
N GLY A 138 4.39 23.20 -4.04
CA GLY A 138 5.35 22.25 -3.48
C GLY A 138 4.71 20.99 -2.91
N ASN A 139 5.49 20.21 -2.20
CA ASN A 139 5.07 18.96 -1.60
C ASN A 139 4.83 19.16 -0.09
N TYR A 140 3.65 18.79 0.37
CA TYR A 140 3.23 18.95 1.75
C TYR A 140 2.96 17.60 2.40
N ASN A 141 3.47 17.43 3.60
CA ASN A 141 3.06 16.35 4.49
C ASN A 141 2.08 16.89 5.51
N LEU A 142 0.89 16.31 5.55
CA LEU A 142 -0.14 16.61 6.52
C LEU A 142 -0.24 15.49 7.53
N THR A 143 -0.19 15.81 8.82
CA THR A 143 -0.29 14.86 9.92
C THR A 143 -1.36 15.29 10.91
N LEU A 144 -2.05 14.30 11.48
CA LEU A 144 -2.88 14.47 12.67
C LEU A 144 -2.11 13.97 13.88
N ARG A 145 -2.12 14.76 14.95
CA ARG A 145 -1.44 14.42 16.20
C ARG A 145 -2.40 14.51 17.37
N ASP A 146 -2.16 13.69 18.37
CA ASP A 146 -2.82 13.85 19.66
C ASP A 146 -2.15 14.96 20.52
N LYS A 147 -2.69 15.19 21.72
CA LYS A 147 -2.15 16.15 22.69
C LYS A 147 -0.70 15.84 23.12
N ASP A 148 -0.27 14.60 23.00
CA ASP A 148 1.07 14.15 23.38
C ASP A 148 2.05 14.20 22.19
N GLY A 149 1.59 14.72 21.02
CA GLY A 149 2.36 14.85 19.79
C GLY A 149 2.49 13.56 18.98
N LEU A 150 1.80 12.50 19.37
CA LEU A 150 1.82 11.23 18.63
C LEU A 150 1.05 11.39 17.32
N ILE A 151 1.65 10.91 16.23
CA ILE A 151 1.01 10.93 14.91
C ILE A 151 -0.08 9.85 14.87
N LEU A 152 -1.30 10.25 14.59
CA LEU A 152 -2.49 9.40 14.50
C LEU A 152 -2.83 9.03 13.06
N ALA A 153 -2.59 9.93 12.13
CA ALA A 153 -2.77 9.73 10.69
C ALA A 153 -1.88 10.70 9.91
N GLY A 154 -1.66 10.42 8.65
CA GLY A 154 -0.92 11.33 7.78
C GLY A 154 -1.15 11.02 6.30
N LEU A 155 -0.96 12.04 5.47
CA LEU A 155 -0.97 11.92 4.02
C LEU A 155 -0.04 12.98 3.41
N SER A 156 0.37 12.76 2.16
CA SER A 156 1.08 13.75 1.36
C SER A 156 0.12 14.39 0.36
N HIS A 157 0.33 15.68 0.10
CA HIS A 157 -0.44 16.45 -0.86
C HIS A 157 0.50 17.31 -1.70
N ALA A 158 0.37 17.23 -3.02
CA ALA A 158 1.15 18.05 -3.93
C ALA A 158 0.38 19.33 -4.30
N VAL A 159 1.07 20.46 -4.36
CA VAL A 159 0.49 21.73 -4.76
C VAL A 159 1.20 22.23 -6.01
N SER A 160 0.45 22.24 -7.12
CA SER A 160 0.92 22.72 -8.41
C SER A 160 0.96 24.26 -8.44
N GLY A 161 1.95 24.81 -9.12
CA GLY A 161 2.04 26.25 -9.33
C GLY A 161 3.36 26.68 -9.95
N LYS A 162 3.45 27.97 -10.27
CA LYS A 162 4.67 28.53 -10.85
C LYS A 162 5.86 28.33 -9.91
N GLY A 163 6.95 27.80 -10.46
CA GLY A 163 8.17 27.51 -9.70
C GLY A 163 8.21 26.13 -9.02
N SER A 164 7.17 25.29 -9.18
CA SER A 164 7.26 23.89 -8.80
C SER A 164 8.23 23.16 -9.72
N THR A 165 9.20 22.47 -9.14
CA THR A 165 10.16 21.64 -9.87
C THR A 165 10.39 20.34 -9.11
N ALA A 166 10.63 19.26 -9.84
CA ALA A 166 11.16 18.03 -9.27
C ALA A 166 12.63 18.20 -8.90
N HIS A 167 13.20 17.23 -8.20
CA HIS A 167 14.64 17.21 -7.95
C HIS A 167 15.40 17.02 -9.28
N THR A 168 16.58 17.60 -9.37
CA THR A 168 17.44 17.47 -10.55
C THR A 168 17.66 15.99 -10.91
N GLY A 169 17.43 15.65 -12.17
CA GLY A 169 17.58 14.29 -12.68
C GLY A 169 16.42 13.34 -12.35
N THR A 170 15.31 13.86 -11.84
CA THR A 170 14.08 13.09 -11.58
C THR A 170 12.88 13.66 -12.32
N VAL A 171 11.79 12.96 -12.32
CA VAL A 171 10.45 13.46 -12.68
C VAL A 171 9.48 12.95 -11.61
N ASP A 172 8.59 13.82 -11.15
CA ASP A 172 7.59 13.43 -10.17
C ASP A 172 6.25 13.23 -10.86
N ILE A 173 5.53 12.18 -10.46
CA ILE A 173 4.20 11.86 -10.99
C ILE A 173 3.26 11.66 -9.81
N VAL A 174 2.19 12.45 -9.74
CA VAL A 174 1.17 12.36 -8.69
C VAL A 174 -0.19 12.15 -9.34
N ALA A 175 -0.83 11.02 -9.04
CA ALA A 175 -2.21 10.76 -9.44
C ALA A 175 -3.18 11.56 -8.57
N ASP A 176 -4.29 12.03 -9.13
CA ASP A 176 -5.32 12.76 -8.35
C ASP A 176 -6.06 11.86 -7.35
N LYS A 177 -6.18 10.57 -7.64
CA LYS A 177 -6.86 9.59 -6.76
C LYS A 177 -6.01 8.34 -6.54
N THR A 178 -6.30 7.64 -5.45
CA THR A 178 -5.68 6.34 -5.13
C THR A 178 -6.38 5.15 -5.79
N LEU A 179 -7.66 5.31 -6.19
CA LEU A 179 -8.48 4.27 -6.82
C LEU A 179 -9.46 4.92 -7.80
N TYR A 180 -9.56 4.37 -8.98
CA TYR A 180 -10.46 4.82 -10.04
C TYR A 180 -11.52 3.78 -10.34
N GLN A 181 -12.72 4.25 -10.70
CA GLN A 181 -13.73 3.41 -11.29
C GLN A 181 -13.53 3.36 -12.81
N PRO A 182 -13.82 2.24 -13.49
CA PRO A 182 -13.90 2.22 -14.93
C PRO A 182 -14.88 3.27 -15.44
N GLY A 183 -14.46 4.00 -16.49
CA GLY A 183 -15.21 5.15 -17.04
C GLY A 183 -14.84 6.51 -16.44
N GLU A 184 -14.07 6.54 -15.35
CA GLU A 184 -13.49 7.79 -14.84
C GLU A 184 -12.26 8.21 -15.66
N THR A 185 -11.74 9.38 -15.39
CA THR A 185 -10.48 9.89 -15.95
C THR A 185 -9.46 10.02 -14.83
N ALA A 186 -8.34 9.33 -14.97
CA ALA A 186 -7.20 9.51 -14.09
C ALA A 186 -6.43 10.76 -14.51
N LYS A 187 -6.17 11.65 -13.55
CA LYS A 187 -5.36 12.84 -13.77
C LYS A 187 -4.00 12.62 -13.11
N MET A 188 -2.95 12.76 -13.91
CA MET A 188 -1.59 12.57 -13.49
C MET A 188 -0.85 13.89 -13.58
N LEU A 189 -0.51 14.49 -12.44
CA LEU A 189 0.36 15.66 -12.38
C LEU A 189 1.79 15.22 -12.60
N ILE A 190 2.41 15.73 -13.65
CA ILE A 190 3.82 15.45 -13.99
C ILE A 190 4.61 16.72 -13.67
N THR A 191 5.66 16.60 -12.88
CA THR A 191 6.54 17.72 -12.56
C THR A 191 7.97 17.37 -12.98
N PHE A 192 8.54 18.21 -13.82
CA PHE A 192 9.92 18.11 -14.29
C PHE A 192 10.85 19.03 -13.46
N PRO A 193 12.18 18.72 -13.39
CA PRO A 193 13.13 19.58 -12.67
C PRO A 193 13.42 20.90 -13.40
N GLU A 194 13.19 20.93 -14.70
CA GLU A 194 13.41 22.07 -15.60
C GLU A 194 12.37 22.05 -16.72
N PRO A 195 12.23 23.11 -17.52
CA PRO A 195 11.37 23.09 -18.71
C PRO A 195 11.78 21.97 -19.67
N ILE A 196 10.84 21.09 -19.99
CA ILE A 196 11.00 19.94 -20.88
C ILE A 196 9.99 20.07 -22.01
N ASP A 197 10.46 20.00 -23.24
CA ASP A 197 9.61 20.09 -24.42
C ASP A 197 9.27 18.69 -24.98
N GLU A 198 10.08 17.66 -24.65
CA GLU A 198 9.88 16.32 -25.13
C GLU A 198 10.07 15.27 -24.02
N ALA A 199 9.09 14.38 -23.91
CA ALA A 199 9.12 13.22 -23.03
C ALA A 199 8.28 12.10 -23.65
N LEU A 200 8.66 10.86 -23.39
CA LEU A 200 7.89 9.68 -23.71
C LEU A 200 6.97 9.35 -22.54
N LEU A 201 5.68 9.21 -22.83
CA LEU A 201 4.67 8.77 -21.88
C LEU A 201 4.14 7.41 -22.31
N THR A 202 4.02 6.49 -21.37
CA THR A 202 3.54 5.13 -21.65
C THR A 202 2.52 4.66 -20.65
N LEU A 203 1.62 3.75 -21.10
CA LEU A 203 0.85 2.87 -20.24
C LEU A 203 1.42 1.47 -20.34
N GLU A 204 1.72 0.88 -19.20
CA GLU A 204 2.50 -0.34 -19.10
C GLU A 204 1.91 -1.35 -18.12
N ARG A 205 2.07 -2.62 -18.47
CA ARG A 205 1.79 -3.77 -17.59
C ARG A 205 2.78 -4.89 -17.92
N ASP A 206 2.37 -5.89 -18.68
CA ASP A 206 3.29 -6.93 -19.19
C ASP A 206 4.12 -6.44 -20.36
N ARG A 207 3.65 -5.42 -21.03
CA ARG A 207 4.25 -4.73 -22.17
C ARG A 207 3.82 -3.26 -22.18
N VAL A 208 4.42 -2.47 -23.05
CA VAL A 208 3.91 -1.14 -23.38
C VAL A 208 2.59 -1.32 -24.14
N GLU A 209 1.48 -0.93 -23.51
CA GLU A 209 0.15 -1.02 -24.12
C GLU A 209 -0.17 0.22 -24.95
N GLN A 210 0.28 1.38 -24.51
CA GLN A 210 0.10 2.66 -25.19
C GLN A 210 1.33 3.52 -25.03
N GLN A 211 1.61 4.36 -26.02
CA GLN A 211 2.71 5.33 -25.99
C GLN A 211 2.27 6.67 -26.56
N SER A 212 2.90 7.73 -26.10
CA SER A 212 2.66 9.11 -26.53
C SER A 212 3.90 9.95 -26.33
N LEU A 213 4.06 10.98 -27.14
CA LEU A 213 5.07 12.01 -26.90
C LEU A 213 4.42 13.23 -26.23
N LEU A 214 5.19 13.93 -25.40
CA LEU A 214 4.74 15.13 -24.72
C LEU A 214 4.36 16.22 -25.74
N SER A 215 5.16 16.39 -26.78
CA SER A 215 4.95 17.36 -27.87
C SER A 215 3.81 16.98 -28.82
N HIS A 216 3.53 15.69 -28.99
CA HIS A 216 2.52 15.16 -29.91
C HIS A 216 1.66 14.11 -29.17
N PRO A 217 0.67 14.56 -28.39
CA PRO A 217 -0.18 13.67 -27.61
C PRO A 217 -0.97 12.70 -28.49
N ALA A 218 -0.92 11.42 -28.17
CA ALA A 218 -1.75 10.39 -28.80
C ALA A 218 -3.19 10.43 -28.26
N ASN A 219 -4.14 9.83 -28.99
CA ASN A 219 -5.56 9.92 -28.70
C ASN A 219 -6.00 9.26 -27.38
N TRP A 220 -5.16 8.45 -26.74
CA TRP A 220 -5.49 7.76 -25.49
C TRP A 220 -5.34 8.65 -24.25
N LEU A 221 -4.76 9.83 -24.36
CA LEU A 221 -4.65 10.81 -23.29
C LEU A 221 -4.86 12.23 -23.79
N THR A 222 -5.17 13.12 -22.87
CA THR A 222 -5.14 14.57 -23.10
C THR A 222 -4.07 15.18 -22.21
N LEU A 223 -3.21 16.04 -22.76
CA LEU A 223 -2.18 16.75 -22.02
C LEU A 223 -2.54 18.24 -21.92
N GLN A 224 -2.39 18.76 -20.71
CA GLN A 224 -2.51 20.18 -20.43
C GLN A 224 -1.22 20.68 -19.80
N ARG A 225 -0.54 21.63 -20.40
CA ARG A 225 0.59 22.33 -19.78
C ARG A 225 0.04 23.29 -18.73
N LEU A 226 0.46 23.14 -17.47
CA LEU A 226 0.04 23.99 -16.37
C LEU A 226 0.99 25.18 -16.17
N ASN A 227 2.29 24.95 -16.33
CA ASN A 227 3.36 25.94 -16.28
C ASN A 227 4.60 25.39 -17.00
N ASP A 228 5.76 26.05 -16.82
CA ASP A 228 6.98 25.68 -17.57
C ASP A 228 7.51 24.28 -17.26
N THR A 229 7.26 23.77 -16.06
CA THR A 229 7.77 22.50 -15.57
C THR A 229 6.70 21.47 -15.26
N GLN A 230 5.42 21.83 -15.36
CA GLN A 230 4.32 20.94 -14.97
C GLN A 230 3.30 20.73 -16.09
N TYR A 231 2.87 19.47 -16.20
CA TYR A 231 1.82 19.03 -17.11
C TYR A 231 0.79 18.18 -16.34
N GLU A 232 -0.46 18.25 -16.74
CA GLU A 232 -1.51 17.34 -16.33
C GLU A 232 -1.85 16.41 -17.50
N ALA A 233 -1.62 15.12 -17.32
CA ALA A 233 -2.05 14.09 -18.24
C ALA A 233 -3.40 13.52 -17.76
N ARG A 234 -4.40 13.48 -18.63
CA ARG A 234 -5.72 12.91 -18.37
C ARG A 234 -5.87 11.64 -19.17
N VAL A 235 -6.01 10.53 -18.45
CA VAL A 235 -6.08 9.18 -19.00
C VAL A 235 -7.46 8.59 -18.74
N PRO A 236 -8.30 8.34 -19.77
CA PRO A 236 -9.58 7.65 -19.61
C PRO A 236 -9.34 6.23 -19.09
N VAL A 237 -9.99 5.88 -17.99
CA VAL A 237 -9.82 4.59 -17.32
C VAL A 237 -10.76 3.56 -17.91
N SER A 238 -10.19 2.53 -18.56
CA SER A 238 -10.91 1.41 -19.12
C SER A 238 -11.10 0.26 -18.12
N ASN A 239 -12.14 -0.57 -18.33
CA ASN A 239 -12.30 -1.84 -17.62
C ASN A 239 -11.09 -2.77 -17.77
N SER A 240 -10.42 -2.74 -18.93
CA SER A 240 -9.25 -3.55 -19.22
C SER A 240 -8.03 -3.18 -18.36
N PHE A 241 -8.03 -2.02 -17.70
CA PHE A 241 -6.93 -1.60 -16.82
C PHE A 241 -7.01 -2.26 -15.45
N ALA A 242 -8.16 -2.82 -15.06
CA ALA A 242 -8.31 -3.50 -13.78
C ALA A 242 -7.38 -4.72 -13.65
N PRO A 243 -6.80 -4.94 -12.47
CA PRO A 243 -6.91 -4.14 -11.24
C PRO A 243 -5.97 -2.94 -11.19
N ASN A 244 -5.00 -2.86 -12.08
CA ASN A 244 -4.06 -1.74 -12.16
C ASN A 244 -3.35 -1.69 -13.52
N ILE A 245 -2.90 -0.51 -13.87
CA ILE A 245 -1.97 -0.25 -14.98
C ILE A 245 -0.94 0.78 -14.50
N THR A 246 0.22 0.82 -15.11
CA THR A 246 1.30 1.76 -14.76
C THR A 246 1.39 2.85 -15.81
N PHE A 247 1.38 4.10 -15.36
CA PHE A 247 1.69 5.27 -16.17
C PHE A 247 3.15 5.63 -15.95
N SER A 248 3.93 5.77 -17.03
CA SER A 248 5.36 6.04 -16.96
C SER A 248 5.72 7.27 -17.79
N VAL A 249 6.72 7.98 -17.34
CA VAL A 249 7.30 9.14 -18.01
C VAL A 249 8.80 8.96 -18.10
N LEU A 250 9.34 9.13 -19.31
CA LEU A 250 10.77 9.11 -19.59
C LEU A 250 11.13 10.37 -20.38
N TYR A 251 12.16 11.07 -19.94
CA TYR A 251 12.76 12.15 -20.71
C TYR A 251 14.30 12.03 -20.72
N THR A 252 14.92 12.64 -21.69
CA THR A 252 16.38 12.68 -21.83
C THR A 252 16.86 14.12 -21.86
N ARG A 253 17.94 14.40 -21.15
CA ARG A 253 18.59 15.71 -21.13
C ARG A 253 20.09 15.56 -20.92
N ASN A 254 20.89 16.27 -21.74
CA ASN A 254 22.35 16.29 -21.62
C ASN A 254 23.00 14.90 -21.55
N GLY A 255 22.50 13.95 -22.35
CA GLY A 255 23.02 12.58 -22.37
C GLY A 255 22.60 11.71 -21.17
N GLN A 256 21.79 12.23 -20.28
CA GLN A 256 21.19 11.49 -19.17
C GLN A 256 19.70 11.24 -19.43
N TYR A 257 19.15 10.18 -18.88
CA TYR A 257 17.72 9.91 -18.91
C TYR A 257 17.17 9.88 -17.49
N SER A 258 15.94 10.31 -17.35
CA SER A 258 15.16 10.18 -16.14
C SER A 258 13.88 9.44 -16.44
N PHE A 259 13.55 8.51 -15.58
CA PHE A 259 12.38 7.65 -15.71
C PHE A 259 11.65 7.57 -14.37
N GLN A 260 10.35 7.73 -14.41
CA GLN A 260 9.48 7.54 -13.24
C GLN A 260 8.17 6.92 -13.68
N ASN A 261 7.56 6.17 -12.77
CA ASN A 261 6.25 5.58 -12.99
C ASN A 261 5.31 5.79 -11.78
N ALA A 262 4.02 5.74 -12.06
CA ALA A 262 2.96 5.79 -11.07
C ALA A 262 1.86 4.79 -11.43
N GLY A 263 1.38 4.06 -10.42
CA GLY A 263 0.31 3.09 -10.60
C GLY A 263 -1.06 3.74 -10.65
N ILE A 264 -1.86 3.39 -11.64
CA ILE A 264 -3.30 3.69 -11.73
C ILE A 264 -4.03 2.44 -11.26
N LYS A 265 -4.56 2.47 -10.04
CA LYS A 265 -5.38 1.37 -9.49
C LYS A 265 -6.81 1.53 -9.94
N VAL A 266 -7.40 0.44 -10.42
CA VAL A 266 -8.76 0.41 -10.97
C VAL A 266 -9.61 -0.57 -10.18
N ALA A 267 -10.80 -0.14 -9.80
CA ALA A 267 -11.73 -0.97 -9.05
C ALA A 267 -12.14 -2.20 -9.88
N VAL A 268 -12.06 -3.34 -9.24
CA VAL A 268 -12.47 -4.61 -9.81
C VAL A 268 -13.98 -4.76 -9.61
N PRO A 269 -14.73 -5.21 -10.61
CA PRO A 269 -16.15 -5.56 -10.43
C PRO A 269 -16.28 -6.64 -9.36
N GLN A 270 -17.04 -6.37 -8.32
CA GLN A 270 -17.33 -7.33 -7.26
C GLN A 270 -18.83 -7.54 -7.17
N LEU A 271 -19.24 -8.80 -7.21
CA LEU A 271 -20.61 -9.18 -6.93
C LEU A 271 -20.84 -9.24 -5.42
N ASP A 272 -21.93 -8.63 -4.97
CA ASP A 272 -22.45 -8.82 -3.62
C ASP A 272 -23.36 -10.04 -3.62
N ILE A 273 -22.96 -11.06 -2.87
CA ILE A 273 -23.76 -12.28 -2.70
C ILE A 273 -24.27 -12.29 -1.27
N ARG A 274 -25.58 -12.39 -1.12
CA ARG A 274 -26.24 -12.56 0.17
C ARG A 274 -26.77 -13.96 0.29
N VAL A 275 -26.45 -14.59 1.41
CA VAL A 275 -26.94 -15.90 1.80
C VAL A 275 -27.91 -15.70 2.96
N LYS A 276 -29.10 -16.20 2.85
CA LYS A 276 -30.14 -16.15 3.89
C LYS A 276 -30.71 -17.53 4.07
N THR A 277 -30.84 -17.95 5.32
CA THR A 277 -31.52 -19.17 5.70
C THR A 277 -32.87 -18.83 6.35
N ASP A 278 -33.83 -19.73 6.28
CA ASP A 278 -35.16 -19.56 6.89
C ASP A 278 -35.09 -19.57 8.44
N LYS A 279 -34.07 -20.21 9.04
CA LYS A 279 -33.81 -20.26 10.47
C LYS A 279 -32.34 -20.00 10.79
N THR A 280 -32.05 -19.68 12.02
CA THR A 280 -30.67 -19.53 12.52
C THR A 280 -30.08 -20.81 13.13
N HIS A 281 -30.97 -21.75 13.52
CA HIS A 281 -30.59 -23.03 14.13
C HIS A 281 -31.48 -24.13 13.57
N TYR A 282 -30.91 -25.29 13.31
CA TYR A 282 -31.56 -26.48 12.79
C TYR A 282 -31.25 -27.70 13.63
N GLN A 283 -32.19 -28.65 13.67
CA GLN A 283 -31.95 -29.95 14.27
C GLN A 283 -31.27 -30.89 13.27
N PRO A 284 -30.54 -31.92 13.73
CA PRO A 284 -29.98 -32.93 12.85
C PRO A 284 -31.09 -33.59 11.97
N GLY A 285 -30.87 -33.65 10.65
CA GLY A 285 -31.81 -34.17 9.71
C GLY A 285 -32.90 -33.19 9.24
N GLU A 286 -32.91 -31.96 9.74
CA GLU A 286 -33.86 -30.93 9.31
C GLU A 286 -33.50 -30.36 7.93
N LEU A 287 -34.51 -30.06 7.11
CA LEU A 287 -34.32 -29.42 5.81
C LEU A 287 -33.98 -27.93 6.00
N VAL A 288 -32.91 -27.51 5.33
CA VAL A 288 -32.46 -26.10 5.33
C VAL A 288 -32.86 -25.46 4.01
N ASN A 289 -33.65 -24.40 4.07
CA ASN A 289 -33.94 -23.58 2.89
C ASN A 289 -32.96 -22.41 2.84
N VAL A 290 -32.19 -22.31 1.74
CA VAL A 290 -31.19 -21.29 1.52
C VAL A 290 -31.63 -20.43 0.34
N GLU A 291 -31.75 -19.13 0.59
CA GLU A 291 -31.99 -18.11 -0.42
C GLU A 291 -30.67 -17.40 -0.75
N LEU A 292 -30.32 -17.38 -2.06
CA LEU A 292 -29.13 -16.70 -2.57
C LEU A 292 -29.56 -15.54 -3.45
N THR A 293 -29.04 -14.35 -3.16
CA THR A 293 -29.27 -13.17 -4.00
C THR A 293 -27.93 -12.58 -4.44
N SER A 294 -27.84 -12.23 -5.72
CA SER A 294 -26.66 -11.59 -6.30
C SER A 294 -26.98 -10.19 -6.79
N SER A 295 -26.09 -9.24 -6.50
CA SER A 295 -26.19 -7.86 -6.97
C SER A 295 -24.83 -7.29 -7.37
N LEU A 296 -24.85 -6.31 -8.27
CA LEU A 296 -23.70 -5.52 -8.67
C LEU A 296 -24.02 -4.04 -8.46
N LYS A 297 -23.24 -3.38 -7.59
CA LYS A 297 -23.48 -1.98 -7.21
C LYS A 297 -24.93 -1.73 -6.75
N GLY A 298 -25.48 -2.67 -5.95
CA GLY A 298 -26.83 -2.60 -5.42
C GLY A 298 -27.98 -2.93 -6.41
N LYS A 299 -27.68 -3.25 -7.66
CA LYS A 299 -28.67 -3.69 -8.66
C LYS A 299 -28.65 -5.21 -8.78
N PRO A 300 -29.81 -5.90 -8.74
CA PRO A 300 -29.87 -7.34 -8.98
C PRO A 300 -29.25 -7.72 -10.33
N VAL A 301 -28.47 -8.78 -10.34
CA VAL A 301 -27.82 -9.28 -11.56
C VAL A 301 -27.87 -10.79 -11.58
N SER A 302 -28.12 -11.38 -12.75
CA SER A 302 -28.00 -12.83 -12.93
C SER A 302 -26.53 -13.23 -12.87
N ALA A 303 -26.20 -14.19 -12.01
CA ALA A 303 -24.84 -14.68 -11.82
C ALA A 303 -24.83 -16.20 -11.75
N GLN A 304 -23.76 -16.80 -12.22
CA GLN A 304 -23.50 -18.23 -12.03
C GLN A 304 -22.82 -18.41 -10.68
N LEU A 305 -23.41 -19.20 -9.81
CA LEU A 305 -22.94 -19.41 -8.45
C LEU A 305 -22.58 -20.88 -8.24
N THR A 306 -21.52 -21.12 -7.48
CA THR A 306 -21.19 -22.43 -6.91
C THR A 306 -21.46 -22.37 -5.42
N VAL A 307 -22.19 -23.35 -4.90
CA VAL A 307 -22.55 -23.43 -3.47
C VAL A 307 -21.92 -24.67 -2.89
N GLY A 308 -21.17 -24.50 -1.81
CA GLY A 308 -20.64 -25.60 -1.01
C GLY A 308 -21.18 -25.48 0.43
N VAL A 309 -21.54 -26.60 1.01
CA VAL A 309 -21.89 -26.71 2.43
C VAL A 309 -20.78 -27.50 3.10
N VAL A 310 -20.10 -26.87 4.04
CA VAL A 310 -18.91 -27.42 4.69
C VAL A 310 -19.08 -27.32 6.20
N ASP A 311 -18.63 -28.34 6.94
CA ASP A 311 -18.58 -28.28 8.39
C ASP A 311 -17.59 -27.20 8.84
N GLU A 312 -18.04 -26.31 9.73
CA GLU A 312 -17.23 -25.21 10.24
C GLU A 312 -15.97 -25.68 10.97
N MET A 313 -16.00 -26.89 11.58
CA MET A 313 -14.84 -27.47 12.26
C MET A 313 -13.65 -27.67 11.31
N ILE A 314 -13.88 -27.85 10.01
CA ILE A 314 -12.78 -27.96 9.03
C ILE A 314 -11.99 -26.65 8.99
N TYR A 315 -12.64 -25.50 9.07
CA TYR A 315 -11.96 -24.20 9.10
C TYR A 315 -11.24 -23.89 10.42
N ALA A 316 -11.66 -24.55 11.52
CA ALA A 316 -10.90 -24.48 12.77
C ALA A 316 -9.59 -25.28 12.70
N LEU A 317 -9.55 -26.35 11.91
CA LEU A 317 -8.35 -27.17 11.71
C LEU A 317 -7.44 -26.59 10.62
N GLN A 318 -8.03 -26.05 9.54
CA GLN A 318 -7.28 -25.49 8.43
C GLN A 318 -8.06 -24.31 7.81
N PRO A 319 -7.44 -23.12 7.74
CA PRO A 319 -8.07 -21.97 7.07
C PRO A 319 -8.37 -22.29 5.61
N GLU A 320 -9.30 -21.53 5.02
CA GLU A 320 -9.63 -21.61 3.59
C GLU A 320 -8.35 -21.57 2.72
N ILE A 321 -8.14 -22.62 1.94
CA ILE A 321 -6.96 -22.76 1.07
C ILE A 321 -7.23 -22.13 -0.29
N ALA A 322 -8.51 -22.13 -0.73
CA ALA A 322 -8.86 -21.59 -2.02
C ALA A 322 -8.62 -20.08 -2.06
N PRO A 323 -7.94 -19.56 -3.09
CA PRO A 323 -7.75 -18.12 -3.23
C PRO A 323 -9.11 -17.45 -3.43
N ASN A 324 -9.27 -16.26 -2.86
CA ASN A 324 -10.45 -15.44 -3.13
C ASN A 324 -10.61 -15.27 -4.64
N ILE A 325 -11.81 -15.55 -5.16
CA ILE A 325 -12.11 -15.55 -6.60
C ILE A 325 -11.74 -14.22 -7.28
N GLY A 326 -11.95 -13.09 -6.61
CA GLY A 326 -11.56 -11.77 -7.12
C GLY A 326 -10.04 -11.66 -7.26
N LYS A 327 -9.26 -12.12 -6.28
CA LYS A 327 -7.80 -12.12 -6.34
C LYS A 327 -7.25 -13.10 -7.37
N PHE A 328 -7.96 -14.19 -7.63
CA PHE A 328 -7.58 -15.17 -8.64
C PHE A 328 -7.72 -14.62 -10.07
N PHE A 329 -8.86 -13.99 -10.39
CA PHE A 329 -9.11 -13.44 -11.73
C PHE A 329 -8.51 -12.06 -11.95
N TYR A 330 -8.28 -11.29 -10.88
CA TYR A 330 -7.71 -9.96 -10.92
C TYR A 330 -6.48 -9.85 -10.00
N PRO A 331 -5.43 -10.64 -10.26
CA PRO A 331 -4.19 -10.49 -9.51
C PRO A 331 -3.59 -9.11 -9.83
N LEU A 332 -3.01 -8.46 -8.83
CA LEU A 332 -2.27 -7.23 -9.06
C LEU A 332 -1.16 -7.47 -10.08
N GLY A 333 -1.29 -6.84 -11.23
CA GLY A 333 -0.29 -6.88 -12.29
C GLY A 333 0.99 -6.16 -11.84
N ARG A 334 2.14 -6.78 -12.05
CA ARG A 334 3.43 -6.11 -11.92
C ARG A 334 3.73 -5.42 -13.24
N ASN A 335 4.37 -4.26 -13.19
CA ASN A 335 4.96 -3.69 -14.38
C ASN A 335 6.19 -4.52 -14.77
N ASN A 336 6.10 -5.25 -15.88
CA ASN A 336 7.17 -6.08 -16.40
C ASN A 336 8.03 -5.33 -17.46
N VAL A 337 7.63 -4.10 -17.81
CA VAL A 337 8.41 -3.25 -18.72
C VAL A 337 9.68 -2.78 -18.01
N ARG A 338 10.81 -2.98 -18.63
CA ARG A 338 12.11 -2.48 -18.16
C ARG A 338 12.58 -1.40 -19.11
N THR A 339 12.66 -0.19 -18.60
CA THR A 339 13.20 0.95 -19.34
C THR A 339 14.70 1.02 -19.12
N SER A 340 15.45 1.09 -20.20
CA SER A 340 16.90 1.27 -20.19
C SER A 340 17.30 2.29 -21.25
N SER A 341 18.44 2.93 -21.06
CA SER A 341 18.99 3.89 -22.01
C SER A 341 20.26 3.33 -22.65
N SER A 342 20.36 3.44 -23.96
CA SER A 342 21.60 3.18 -24.70
C SER A 342 22.66 4.26 -24.44
N LEU A 343 22.30 5.35 -23.80
CA LEU A 343 23.22 6.43 -23.39
C LEU A 343 23.97 6.12 -22.08
N SER A 344 23.50 5.17 -21.28
CA SER A 344 24.25 4.66 -20.15
C SER A 344 25.34 3.71 -20.67
N PHE A 345 26.46 4.27 -21.07
CA PHE A 345 27.65 3.47 -21.30
C PHE A 345 28.07 2.82 -19.98
N ILE A 346 27.84 1.54 -19.85
CA ILE A 346 28.71 0.74 -18.98
C ILE A 346 30.06 0.82 -19.70
N SER A 347 30.97 1.63 -19.16
CA SER A 347 32.34 1.72 -19.70
C SER A 347 32.93 0.32 -19.59
N TYR A 348 33.04 -0.38 -20.70
CA TYR A 348 33.77 -1.64 -20.78
C TYR A 348 35.22 -1.47 -20.31
N ASP A 349 35.75 -0.26 -20.34
CA ASP A 349 37.06 0.09 -19.80
C ASP A 349 37.15 -0.08 -18.27
N GLN A 350 36.02 0.08 -17.52
CA GLN A 350 36.00 -0.26 -16.10
C GLN A 350 35.98 -1.77 -15.83
N ALA A 351 35.48 -2.58 -16.78
CA ALA A 351 35.58 -4.03 -16.71
C ALA A 351 36.94 -4.56 -17.13
N LEU A 352 37.65 -3.82 -17.95
CA LEU A 352 39.00 -4.16 -18.43
C LEU A 352 40.12 -3.55 -17.58
N SER A 353 39.84 -2.50 -16.77
CA SER A 353 40.76 -1.89 -15.83
C SER A 353 40.74 -2.53 -14.43
N SER A 354 40.27 -3.78 -14.30
CA SER A 354 40.48 -4.54 -13.10
C SER A 354 41.98 -4.76 -12.89
N GLU A 355 42.56 -3.94 -12.00
CA GLU A 355 43.86 -4.30 -11.42
C GLU A 355 43.78 -5.75 -10.88
N PRO A 356 44.88 -6.52 -11.00
CA PRO A 356 44.89 -7.89 -10.51
C PRO A 356 44.57 -7.87 -9.03
N VAL A 357 43.40 -8.38 -8.69
CA VAL A 357 42.95 -8.51 -7.31
C VAL A 357 43.91 -9.44 -6.59
N ALA A 358 44.49 -8.97 -5.51
CA ALA A 358 45.35 -9.76 -4.65
C ALA A 358 44.65 -11.08 -4.26
N PRO A 359 45.39 -12.21 -4.19
CA PRO A 359 44.80 -13.51 -3.86
C PRO A 359 44.14 -13.44 -2.49
N GLY A 360 42.80 -13.56 -2.45
CA GLY A 360 42.01 -13.54 -1.20
C GLY A 360 40.85 -12.55 -1.17
N ALA A 361 40.74 -11.58 -2.09
CA ALA A 361 39.62 -10.66 -2.15
C ALA A 361 38.53 -11.21 -3.07
N THR A 362 37.49 -11.78 -2.50
CA THR A 362 36.31 -12.20 -3.26
C THR A 362 35.53 -10.98 -3.75
N ASN A 363 35.52 -10.79 -5.03
CA ASN A 363 34.83 -9.68 -5.70
C ASN A 363 33.30 -9.79 -5.44
N ARG A 364 32.70 -8.69 -5.02
CA ARG A 364 31.26 -8.61 -4.71
C ARG A 364 30.36 -8.92 -5.92
N SER A 365 30.89 -8.74 -7.13
CA SER A 365 30.22 -9.08 -8.39
C SER A 365 30.19 -10.59 -8.65
N GLU A 366 31.23 -11.34 -8.31
CA GLU A 366 31.25 -12.81 -8.46
C GLU A 366 30.29 -13.51 -7.48
N ARG A 367 30.07 -12.93 -6.29
CA ARG A 367 29.03 -13.42 -5.38
C ARG A 367 27.61 -13.23 -5.95
N ARG A 368 27.37 -12.17 -6.70
CA ARG A 368 26.07 -11.94 -7.37
C ARG A 368 25.86 -12.91 -8.53
N VAL A 369 26.89 -13.17 -9.33
CA VAL A 369 26.81 -14.13 -10.45
C VAL A 369 26.63 -15.54 -9.92
N LYS A 370 27.37 -15.96 -8.89
CA LYS A 370 27.18 -17.28 -8.25
C LYS A 370 25.83 -17.45 -7.54
N MET A 371 25.19 -16.36 -7.07
CA MET A 371 23.82 -16.41 -6.54
C MET A 371 22.77 -16.59 -7.65
N LEU A 372 23.06 -16.15 -8.88
CA LEU A 372 22.17 -16.32 -10.04
C LEU A 372 22.33 -17.69 -10.71
N GLU A 373 23.48 -18.37 -10.52
CA GLU A 373 23.78 -19.71 -11.04
C GLU A 373 23.41 -20.86 -10.09
N ARG A 374 22.70 -20.59 -8.98
CA ARG A 374 22.13 -21.69 -8.19
C ARG A 374 21.12 -22.44 -9.06
N PRO A 375 21.35 -23.73 -9.36
CA PRO A 375 20.38 -24.50 -10.12
C PRO A 375 19.06 -24.47 -9.36
N ARG A 376 17.98 -24.21 -10.08
CA ARG A 376 16.63 -24.49 -9.59
C ARG A 376 16.63 -25.92 -9.06
N ARG A 377 16.19 -26.10 -7.81
CA ARG A 377 15.88 -27.45 -7.34
C ARG A 377 14.81 -28.01 -8.27
N GLU A 378 15.21 -28.94 -9.11
CA GLU A 378 14.30 -29.71 -9.97
C GLU A 378 13.60 -30.85 -9.23
N ASP A 379 13.86 -31.01 -7.93
CA ASP A 379 13.30 -32.08 -7.12
C ASP A 379 12.15 -31.59 -6.25
N VAL A 380 11.07 -31.18 -6.87
CA VAL A 380 9.75 -31.23 -6.25
C VAL A 380 8.90 -32.10 -7.14
N ASP A 381 8.97 -33.39 -6.89
CA ASP A 381 7.93 -34.33 -7.32
C ASP A 381 6.61 -33.88 -6.69
N THR A 382 5.81 -33.16 -7.48
CA THR A 382 4.40 -33.02 -7.20
C THR A 382 3.75 -34.37 -7.47
N ALA A 383 3.45 -35.11 -6.40
CA ALA A 383 2.57 -36.26 -6.51
C ALA A 383 1.32 -35.81 -7.26
N ALA A 384 1.07 -36.43 -8.39
CA ALA A 384 -0.14 -36.27 -9.16
C ALA A 384 -1.34 -36.67 -8.31
N TRP A 385 -2.37 -35.82 -8.34
CA TRP A 385 -3.70 -36.15 -7.85
C TRP A 385 -4.56 -36.59 -9.02
#